data_687618cf89ffe0c074d8b289a135fca9
#
_entry.id   687618cf89ffe0c074d8b289a135fca9
#
_cell.length_a   1.000
_cell.length_b   1.000
_cell.length_c   1.000
_cell.angle_alpha   90.00
_cell.angle_beta   90.00
_cell.angle_gamma   90.00
#
_symmetry.space_group_name_H-M   'P 1'
#
loop_
_entity.id
_entity.type
_entity.pdbx_description
1 polymer ?
#
loop_
_entity_poly.entity_id
_entity_poly.type
_entity_poly.pdbx_seq_one_letter_code
_entity_poly.pdbx_strand_id
1 'polypeptide(L)'
;MKKLLFFSSIIALLASCSSNYQSGELSGTQSRPVWSNEVPFGMLFIPQGSLNVGPSDQDVAWAQTAQNRTVSVQAFWMDETEITNNEYRQFVDWVRDSLAYVTLKEDAGKDDLYVLVNEFGEDLEDDEQYIDWSKPIDWNEAENREALLSFFLQGDERFYKRHELDVRRLNFTYYWMDFKQAAEKKKVNGKENRAYNYKTGKYEGTVLRADGSRQEIKDRSSYIVKEEINVYPDTLCWVSDYTYSYNDPMAAMYFWHPAYDHYPVVGVSWKQAVAFSIWRTQLKNGYLRSVKKVIVNDYRLPSETEWEYAARGGLESSPYPWGGNYTRNYLGCFIANFKPLRGNYTDDGGIQTVIVAHYEPNEWGLYDMAGNVAEWTQTAFDESAYSFTGDVNTDNYYSALDDDPIVMKRKVVRGGSWKDIAYYMQCSSRTYEYQDSAKSYIGFRCVQTYLGRAYGSDGVQGESQVY
;
A
#
# COMPACT_ATOMS: atom_id res chain seq x y z
N MET A 1 27.21 51.25 40.23
CA MET A 1 27.91 50.33 39.30
C MET A 1 27.17 49.03 39.04
N LYS A 2 26.60 48.28 40.01
CA LYS A 2 25.90 47.00 39.74
C LYS A 2 24.64 47.14 38.85
N LYS A 3 23.90 48.24 38.94
CA LYS A 3 22.70 48.49 38.09
C LYS A 3 23.01 48.86 36.64
N LEU A 4 24.18 49.48 36.39
CA LEU A 4 24.63 49.81 35.00
C LEU A 4 25.12 48.56 34.26
N LEU A 5 25.77 47.63 34.95
CA LEU A 5 26.20 46.35 34.38
C LEU A 5 25.00 45.43 34.02
N PHE A 6 23.92 45.47 34.78
CA PHE A 6 22.74 44.70 34.49
C PHE A 6 21.97 45.22 33.26
N PHE A 7 21.92 46.53 33.07
CA PHE A 7 21.32 47.17 31.90
C PHE A 7 22.15 46.95 30.61
N SER A 8 23.46 46.94 30.72
CA SER A 8 24.37 46.67 29.60
C SER A 8 24.28 45.20 29.14
N SER A 9 24.08 44.25 30.08
CA SER A 9 23.89 42.83 29.77
C SER A 9 22.54 42.56 29.08
N ILE A 10 21.49 43.30 29.43
CA ILE A 10 20.17 43.16 28.78
C ILE A 10 20.20 43.73 27.36
N ILE A 11 20.91 44.84 27.15
CA ILE A 11 21.09 45.45 25.81
C ILE A 11 21.93 44.52 24.91
N ALA A 12 22.96 43.86 25.45
CA ALA A 12 23.76 42.88 24.69
C ALA A 12 22.97 41.62 24.33
N LEU A 13 22.02 41.19 25.15
CA LEU A 13 21.12 40.08 24.86
C LEU A 13 20.07 40.42 23.80
N LEU A 14 19.65 41.70 23.73
CA LEU A 14 18.68 42.15 22.72
C LEU A 14 19.36 42.46 21.35
N ALA A 15 20.66 42.71 21.31
CA ALA A 15 21.41 42.90 20.08
C ALA A 15 21.79 41.59 19.34
N SER A 16 21.60 40.43 19.99
CA SER A 16 21.92 39.10 19.43
C SER A 16 20.85 38.58 18.45
N CYS A 17 19.73 39.28 18.30
CA CYS A 17 18.64 38.86 17.41
C CYS A 17 18.51 39.73 16.14
N SER A 18 19.56 40.44 15.72
CA SER A 18 19.51 41.09 14.40
C SER A 18 19.77 40.06 13.32
N SER A 19 18.70 39.49 12.78
CA SER A 19 18.71 38.74 11.53
C SER A 19 19.34 39.59 10.44
N ASN A 20 20.30 39.05 9.70
CA ASN A 20 20.95 39.63 8.53
C ASN A 20 19.98 39.90 7.32
N TYR A 21 18.78 40.37 7.60
CA TYR A 21 17.81 40.75 6.56
C TYR A 21 18.22 42.02 5.76
N GLN A 22 19.31 42.65 6.14
CA GLN A 22 19.73 43.92 5.53
C GLN A 22 20.78 43.80 4.40
N SER A 23 21.25 42.60 4.10
CA SER A 23 22.25 42.40 3.05
C SER A 23 21.65 42.36 1.63
N GLY A 24 20.31 42.26 1.50
CA GLY A 24 19.65 42.09 0.20
C GLY A 24 19.86 40.73 -0.43
N GLU A 25 20.56 39.84 0.23
CA GLU A 25 20.77 38.46 -0.21
C GLU A 25 19.85 37.48 0.51
N LEU A 26 19.56 36.36 -0.15
CA LEU A 26 18.82 35.28 0.45
C LEU A 26 19.63 34.70 1.63
N SER A 27 19.14 34.85 2.84
CA SER A 27 19.70 34.14 3.96
C SER A 27 19.49 32.65 3.77
N GLY A 28 20.56 31.87 3.77
CA GLY A 28 20.49 30.42 3.75
C GLY A 28 19.61 29.87 4.89
N THR A 29 19.09 28.66 4.74
CA THR A 29 18.39 27.97 5.81
C THR A 29 19.33 27.87 7.03
N GLN A 30 18.85 28.31 8.18
CA GLN A 30 19.55 28.07 9.45
C GLN A 30 19.85 26.57 9.57
N SER A 31 20.99 26.23 10.19
CA SER A 31 21.41 24.85 10.42
C SER A 31 20.29 24.05 11.09
N ARG A 32 19.53 23.34 10.29
CA ARG A 32 18.54 22.37 10.77
C ARG A 32 19.21 21.00 10.73
N PRO A 33 18.94 20.13 11.72
CA PRO A 33 19.37 18.75 11.62
C PRO A 33 18.87 18.16 10.31
N VAL A 34 19.73 17.46 9.59
CA VAL A 34 19.35 16.76 8.37
C VAL A 34 18.28 15.74 8.73
N TRP A 35 17.12 15.88 8.11
CA TRP A 35 16.05 14.90 8.29
C TRP A 35 16.39 13.65 7.45
N SER A 36 16.32 12.49 8.08
CA SER A 36 16.41 11.19 7.42
C SER A 36 15.12 10.44 7.59
N ASN A 37 14.70 9.71 6.56
CA ASN A 37 13.54 8.83 6.65
C ASN A 37 13.81 7.73 7.69
N GLU A 38 12.90 7.53 8.63
CA GLU A 38 12.97 6.37 9.54
C GLU A 38 12.79 5.10 8.71
N VAL A 39 13.58 4.06 9.01
CA VAL A 39 13.44 2.74 8.37
C VAL A 39 12.06 2.19 8.76
N PRO A 40 11.15 1.94 7.81
CA PRO A 40 9.88 1.32 8.12
C PRO A 40 10.10 -0.12 8.61
N PHE A 41 9.33 -0.54 9.60
CA PHE A 41 9.43 -1.89 10.12
C PHE A 41 9.09 -2.94 9.04
N GLY A 42 9.92 -3.96 8.90
CA GLY A 42 9.74 -5.05 7.94
C GLY A 42 10.01 -4.67 6.48
N MET A 43 10.64 -3.51 6.23
CA MET A 43 10.95 -3.07 4.87
C MET A 43 12.46 -2.94 4.64
N LEU A 44 12.86 -3.22 3.40
CA LEU A 44 14.23 -3.08 2.92
C LEU A 44 14.36 -1.87 2.00
N PHE A 45 15.51 -1.22 2.06
CA PHE A 45 15.83 -0.10 1.19
C PHE A 45 16.25 -0.57 -0.18
N ILE A 46 15.54 -0.13 -1.21
CA ILE A 46 15.86 -0.38 -2.61
C ILE A 46 16.50 0.89 -3.19
N PRO A 47 17.77 0.82 -3.63
CA PRO A 47 18.46 2.00 -4.13
C PRO A 47 17.89 2.47 -5.46
N GLN A 48 18.04 3.75 -5.76
CA GLN A 48 17.72 4.26 -7.09
C GLN A 48 18.67 3.68 -8.15
N GLY A 49 18.15 3.49 -9.36
CA GLY A 49 18.95 2.97 -10.45
C GLY A 49 18.22 2.93 -11.77
N SER A 50 18.78 2.21 -12.72
CA SER A 50 18.16 1.94 -14.02
C SER A 50 17.89 0.45 -14.18
N LEU A 51 16.83 0.12 -14.90
CA LEU A 51 16.42 -1.22 -15.19
C LEU A 51 16.11 -1.37 -16.69
N ASN A 52 16.59 -2.45 -17.29
CA ASN A 52 16.07 -2.93 -18.57
C ASN A 52 14.82 -3.77 -18.31
N VAL A 53 13.65 -3.12 -18.49
CA VAL A 53 12.34 -3.78 -18.33
C VAL A 53 12.02 -4.57 -19.60
N GLY A 54 11.45 -5.74 -19.42
CA GLY A 54 10.92 -6.55 -20.51
C GLY A 54 11.55 -7.92 -20.61
N PRO A 55 11.18 -8.67 -21.67
CA PRO A 55 11.58 -10.05 -21.84
C PRO A 55 13.09 -10.21 -22.05
N SER A 56 13.63 -11.31 -21.54
CA SER A 56 15.00 -11.74 -21.81
C SER A 56 15.08 -12.63 -23.07
N ASP A 57 16.29 -12.96 -23.50
CA ASP A 57 16.52 -13.85 -24.66
C ASP A 57 15.92 -15.26 -24.49
N GLN A 58 15.55 -15.64 -23.27
CA GLN A 58 14.99 -16.95 -22.94
C GLN A 58 13.46 -16.98 -22.88
N ASP A 59 12.81 -15.83 -23.08
CA ASP A 59 11.36 -15.74 -23.07
C ASP A 59 10.75 -16.47 -24.28
N VAL A 60 9.53 -16.95 -24.09
CA VAL A 60 8.78 -17.60 -25.16
C VAL A 60 8.53 -16.62 -26.31
N ALA A 61 8.61 -17.08 -27.55
CA ALA A 61 8.61 -16.23 -28.74
C ALA A 61 7.43 -15.24 -28.83
N TRP A 62 6.26 -15.60 -28.32
CA TRP A 62 5.10 -14.71 -28.33
C TRP A 62 5.17 -13.62 -27.21
N ALA A 63 5.97 -13.81 -26.16
CA ALA A 63 6.23 -12.80 -25.15
C ALA A 63 7.20 -11.72 -25.64
N GLN A 64 7.93 -11.97 -26.72
CA GLN A 64 8.87 -11.02 -27.35
C GLN A 64 8.16 -9.91 -28.15
N THR A 65 6.85 -9.83 -28.12
CA THR A 65 6.10 -8.72 -28.76
C THR A 65 6.36 -7.36 -28.07
N ALA A 66 6.74 -7.37 -26.81
CA ALA A 66 7.13 -6.17 -26.08
C ALA A 66 8.62 -5.90 -26.25
N GLN A 67 8.98 -4.69 -26.67
CA GLN A 67 10.39 -4.28 -26.79
C GLN A 67 10.97 -4.00 -25.41
N ASN A 68 12.21 -4.45 -25.18
CA ASN A 68 12.96 -4.05 -23.99
C ASN A 68 13.22 -2.55 -24.00
N ARG A 69 13.14 -1.95 -22.84
CA ARG A 69 13.48 -0.54 -22.67
C ARG A 69 14.18 -0.31 -21.32
N THR A 70 15.05 0.68 -21.29
CA THR A 70 15.69 1.12 -20.06
C THR A 70 14.81 2.17 -19.40
N VAL A 71 14.57 2.03 -18.11
CA VAL A 71 13.80 2.97 -17.28
C VAL A 71 14.59 3.31 -16.03
N SER A 72 14.38 4.51 -15.51
CA SER A 72 14.96 4.97 -14.25
C SER A 72 13.98 4.70 -13.10
N VAL A 73 14.46 4.10 -12.04
CA VAL A 73 13.67 3.80 -10.83
C VAL A 73 14.20 4.62 -9.68
N GLN A 74 13.30 5.32 -8.98
CA GLN A 74 13.63 6.08 -7.78
C GLN A 74 13.83 5.14 -6.59
N ALA A 75 14.59 5.59 -5.58
CA ALA A 75 14.74 4.83 -4.33
C ALA A 75 13.40 4.70 -3.58
N PHE A 76 13.17 3.53 -3.00
CA PHE A 76 11.96 3.23 -2.22
C PHE A 76 12.25 2.18 -1.15
N TRP A 77 11.33 2.04 -0.22
CA TRP A 77 11.27 0.94 0.73
C TRP A 77 10.29 -0.10 0.21
N MET A 78 10.60 -1.38 0.36
CA MET A 78 9.74 -2.50 -0.01
C MET A 78 9.65 -3.50 1.13
N ASP A 79 8.48 -4.06 1.38
CA ASP A 79 8.31 -5.15 2.36
C ASP A 79 9.23 -6.31 2.00
N GLU A 80 9.93 -6.81 3.00
CA GLU A 80 10.89 -7.91 2.87
C GLU A 80 10.22 -9.19 2.37
N THR A 81 8.98 -9.43 2.83
CA THR A 81 8.15 -10.57 2.48
C THR A 81 6.80 -10.13 1.90
N GLU A 82 6.02 -11.07 1.41
CA GLU A 82 4.59 -10.89 1.15
C GLU A 82 3.87 -10.55 2.46
N ILE A 83 2.76 -9.78 2.39
CA ILE A 83 1.92 -9.49 3.56
C ILE A 83 1.31 -10.79 4.08
N THR A 84 1.48 -11.05 5.36
CA THR A 84 1.03 -12.27 6.04
C THR A 84 -0.43 -12.18 6.50
N ASN A 85 -1.05 -13.33 6.79
CA ASN A 85 -2.37 -13.38 7.40
C ASN A 85 -2.44 -12.62 8.73
N ASN A 86 -1.37 -12.70 9.54
CA ASN A 86 -1.31 -11.97 10.81
C ASN A 86 -1.34 -10.46 10.61
N GLU A 87 -0.56 -9.93 9.67
CA GLU A 87 -0.52 -8.50 9.36
C GLU A 87 -1.86 -8.01 8.81
N TYR A 88 -2.45 -8.78 7.91
CA TYR A 88 -3.74 -8.41 7.34
C TYR A 88 -4.88 -8.49 8.36
N ARG A 89 -4.84 -9.44 9.31
CA ARG A 89 -5.82 -9.50 10.41
C ARG A 89 -5.77 -8.26 11.29
N GLN A 90 -4.61 -7.65 11.51
CA GLN A 90 -4.53 -6.39 12.25
C GLN A 90 -5.38 -5.30 11.60
N PHE A 91 -5.43 -5.25 10.27
CA PHE A 91 -6.31 -4.34 9.55
C PHE A 91 -7.79 -4.68 9.75
N VAL A 92 -8.15 -5.95 9.59
CA VAL A 92 -9.55 -6.42 9.76
C VAL A 92 -10.02 -6.18 11.20
N ASP A 93 -9.19 -6.49 12.19
CA ASP A 93 -9.50 -6.27 13.60
C ASP A 93 -9.63 -4.77 13.93
N TRP A 94 -8.75 -3.94 13.37
CA TRP A 94 -8.85 -2.49 13.54
C TRP A 94 -10.16 -1.93 12.95
N VAL A 95 -10.59 -2.41 11.78
CA VAL A 95 -11.88 -2.00 11.17
C VAL A 95 -13.04 -2.47 12.03
N ARG A 96 -13.02 -3.73 12.49
CA ARG A 96 -14.04 -4.27 13.39
C ARG A 96 -14.18 -3.41 14.65
N ASP A 97 -13.05 -3.14 15.32
CA ASP A 97 -13.05 -2.40 16.57
C ASP A 97 -13.48 -0.94 16.34
N SER A 98 -12.99 -0.30 15.26
CA SER A 98 -13.41 1.05 14.89
C SER A 98 -14.93 1.17 14.70
N LEU A 99 -15.52 0.22 13.98
CA LEU A 99 -16.98 0.17 13.80
C LEU A 99 -17.71 -0.10 15.13
N ALA A 100 -17.15 -0.96 15.97
CA ALA A 100 -17.72 -1.24 17.29
C ALA A 100 -17.72 0.00 18.20
N TYR A 101 -16.64 0.81 18.20
CA TYR A 101 -16.62 2.09 18.92
C TYR A 101 -17.70 3.04 18.44
N VAL A 102 -17.91 3.15 17.12
CA VAL A 102 -18.97 4.00 16.56
C VAL A 102 -20.34 3.51 17.01
N THR A 103 -20.63 2.21 16.91
CA THR A 103 -21.90 1.63 17.34
C THR A 103 -22.15 1.80 18.84
N LEU A 104 -21.12 1.62 19.69
CA LEU A 104 -21.25 1.82 21.12
C LEU A 104 -21.53 3.27 21.48
N LYS A 105 -20.97 4.22 20.74
CA LYS A 105 -21.29 5.64 20.95
C LYS A 105 -22.74 5.95 20.55
N GLU A 106 -23.18 5.44 19.38
CA GLU A 106 -24.51 5.73 18.83
C GLU A 106 -25.62 5.00 19.60
N ASP A 107 -25.47 3.71 19.89
CA ASP A 107 -26.52 2.85 20.44
C ASP A 107 -26.50 2.76 21.97
N ALA A 108 -25.30 2.82 22.61
CA ALA A 108 -25.14 2.70 24.04
C ALA A 108 -24.73 4.01 24.74
N GLY A 109 -24.49 5.09 24.00
CA GLY A 109 -24.11 6.40 24.55
C GLY A 109 -22.77 6.38 25.28
N LYS A 110 -21.82 5.52 24.87
CA LYS A 110 -20.50 5.36 25.48
C LYS A 110 -19.54 6.46 25.01
N ASP A 111 -19.82 7.72 25.35
CA ASP A 111 -18.97 8.86 25.01
C ASP A 111 -17.60 8.81 25.70
N ASP A 112 -17.48 8.08 26.79
CA ASP A 112 -16.25 7.86 27.52
C ASP A 112 -15.16 7.10 26.71
N LEU A 113 -15.55 6.44 25.63
CA LEU A 113 -14.64 5.76 24.68
C LEU A 113 -14.01 6.72 23.65
N TYR A 114 -14.38 8.00 23.71
CA TYR A 114 -13.89 9.03 22.80
C TYR A 114 -13.10 10.11 23.55
N VAL A 115 -12.19 10.74 22.81
CA VAL A 115 -11.54 11.97 23.26
C VAL A 115 -12.45 13.14 22.90
N LEU A 116 -13.02 13.78 23.91
CA LEU A 116 -14.01 14.85 23.76
C LEU A 116 -13.41 16.26 23.93
N VAL A 117 -12.19 16.36 24.49
CA VAL A 117 -11.52 17.64 24.78
C VAL A 117 -10.14 17.68 24.13
N ASN A 118 -9.73 18.86 23.69
CA ASN A 118 -8.39 19.07 23.13
C ASN A 118 -7.31 19.20 24.22
N GLU A 119 -6.03 19.33 23.82
CA GLU A 119 -4.88 19.51 24.72
C GLU A 119 -5.00 20.77 25.63
N PHE A 120 -5.87 21.71 25.31
CA PHE A 120 -6.11 22.96 26.05
C PHE A 120 -7.31 22.87 26.98
N GLY A 121 -8.04 21.74 27.00
CA GLY A 121 -9.23 21.51 27.82
C GLY A 121 -10.50 22.14 27.25
N GLU A 122 -10.55 22.44 25.95
CA GLU A 122 -11.72 22.90 25.25
C GLU A 122 -12.47 21.72 24.63
N ASP A 123 -13.80 21.74 24.68
CA ASP A 123 -14.64 20.71 24.08
C ASP A 123 -14.48 20.68 22.55
N LEU A 124 -14.33 19.49 22.00
CA LEU A 124 -14.25 19.24 20.55
C LEU A 124 -15.67 19.20 19.95
N GLU A 125 -15.83 19.76 18.75
CA GLU A 125 -17.06 19.60 17.98
C GLU A 125 -17.24 18.10 17.62
N ASP A 126 -18.47 17.64 17.35
CA ASP A 126 -18.80 16.24 17.14
C ASP A 126 -17.98 15.58 16.00
N ASP A 127 -17.64 16.35 14.97
CA ASP A 127 -16.82 15.91 13.84
C ASP A 127 -15.31 15.94 14.11
N GLU A 128 -14.88 16.55 15.20
CA GLU A 128 -13.49 16.59 15.67
C GLU A 128 -13.17 15.52 16.73
N GLN A 129 -14.20 14.88 17.31
CA GLN A 129 -14.05 13.83 18.31
C GLN A 129 -13.48 12.57 17.68
N TYR A 130 -12.55 11.91 18.37
CA TYR A 130 -11.89 10.71 17.86
C TYR A 130 -11.82 9.60 18.91
N ILE A 131 -11.69 8.36 18.44
CA ILE A 131 -11.66 7.17 19.28
C ILE A 131 -10.42 7.20 20.19
N ASP A 132 -10.64 6.96 21.47
CA ASP A 132 -9.57 6.77 22.45
C ASP A 132 -9.14 5.29 22.49
N TRP A 133 -8.18 4.95 21.63
CA TRP A 133 -7.64 3.59 21.53
C TRP A 133 -6.93 3.08 22.79
N SER A 134 -6.73 3.91 23.80
CA SER A 134 -6.19 3.49 25.11
C SER A 134 -7.22 2.76 25.97
N LYS A 135 -8.49 2.85 25.63
CA LYS A 135 -9.62 2.24 26.33
C LYS A 135 -10.18 1.07 25.52
N PRO A 136 -9.74 -0.17 25.77
CA PRO A 136 -10.22 -1.33 25.00
C PRO A 136 -11.71 -1.60 25.25
N ILE A 137 -12.42 -2.06 24.23
CA ILE A 137 -13.81 -2.47 24.34
C ILE A 137 -13.89 -3.76 25.15
N ASP A 138 -14.72 -3.77 26.23
CA ASP A 138 -15.09 -5.02 26.90
C ASP A 138 -16.26 -5.69 26.16
N TRP A 139 -15.93 -6.66 25.33
CA TRP A 139 -16.90 -7.45 24.55
C TRP A 139 -17.81 -8.37 25.42
N ASN A 140 -17.49 -8.56 26.70
CA ASN A 140 -18.22 -9.41 27.60
C ASN A 140 -19.24 -8.64 28.48
N GLU A 141 -19.13 -7.33 28.57
CA GLU A 141 -20.08 -6.47 29.27
C GLU A 141 -21.48 -6.62 28.65
N ALA A 142 -22.51 -6.78 29.49
CA ALA A 142 -23.87 -7.08 29.01
C ALA A 142 -24.44 -5.99 28.10
N GLU A 143 -24.20 -4.73 28.44
CA GLU A 143 -24.63 -3.55 27.68
C GLU A 143 -23.96 -3.47 26.32
N ASN A 144 -22.63 -3.67 26.28
CA ASN A 144 -21.87 -3.69 25.03
C ASN A 144 -22.29 -4.85 24.14
N ARG A 145 -22.54 -6.03 24.72
CA ARG A 145 -23.03 -7.19 23.97
C ARG A 145 -24.39 -6.95 23.32
N GLU A 146 -25.28 -6.23 24.00
CA GLU A 146 -26.59 -5.90 23.46
C GLU A 146 -26.47 -4.93 22.29
N ALA A 147 -25.73 -3.86 22.43
CA ALA A 147 -25.47 -2.89 21.37
C ALA A 147 -24.75 -3.53 20.16
N LEU A 148 -23.76 -4.40 20.41
CA LEU A 148 -22.97 -5.06 19.37
C LEU A 148 -23.61 -6.32 18.79
N LEU A 149 -24.85 -6.69 19.18
CA LEU A 149 -25.55 -7.86 18.59
C LEU A 149 -25.62 -7.80 17.07
N SER A 150 -25.73 -6.61 16.51
CA SER A 150 -25.80 -6.40 15.06
C SER A 150 -24.53 -6.81 14.30
N PHE A 151 -23.38 -6.92 14.99
CA PHE A 151 -22.11 -7.37 14.39
C PHE A 151 -22.05 -8.88 14.18
N PHE A 152 -22.95 -9.63 14.79
CA PHE A 152 -22.94 -11.08 14.72
C PHE A 152 -24.10 -11.58 13.86
N LEU A 153 -23.88 -12.69 13.18
CA LEU A 153 -24.93 -13.37 12.42
C LEU A 153 -26.12 -13.70 13.33
N GLN A 154 -27.34 -13.47 12.87
CA GLN A 154 -28.57 -13.64 13.62
C GLN A 154 -29.43 -14.74 13.03
N GLY A 155 -30.26 -15.36 13.90
CA GLY A 155 -31.32 -16.29 13.50
C GLY A 155 -30.83 -17.45 12.65
N ASP A 156 -31.38 -17.58 11.46
CA ASP A 156 -31.17 -18.70 10.53
C ASP A 156 -29.81 -18.63 9.82
N GLU A 157 -29.11 -17.50 9.86
CA GLU A 157 -27.77 -17.35 9.30
C GLU A 157 -26.69 -17.93 10.23
N ARG A 158 -27.01 -18.19 11.50
CA ARG A 158 -26.09 -18.77 12.49
C ARG A 158 -25.86 -20.24 12.25
N PHE A 159 -24.62 -20.63 12.12
CA PHE A 159 -24.28 -22.04 12.15
C PHE A 159 -24.19 -22.53 13.60
N TYR A 160 -25.10 -23.43 13.99
CA TYR A 160 -25.06 -24.19 15.24
C TYR A 160 -24.90 -23.38 16.54
N LYS A 161 -25.62 -22.30 16.73
CA LYS A 161 -25.54 -21.41 17.93
C LYS A 161 -24.18 -20.74 18.16
N ARG A 162 -23.27 -20.78 17.22
CA ARG A 162 -21.99 -20.04 17.33
C ARG A 162 -22.26 -18.55 17.19
N HIS A 163 -21.52 -17.75 17.97
CA HIS A 163 -21.42 -16.32 17.74
C HIS A 163 -20.38 -16.11 16.65
N GLU A 164 -20.83 -15.92 15.43
CA GLU A 164 -19.98 -15.67 14.27
C GLU A 164 -20.15 -14.22 13.85
N LEU A 165 -19.02 -13.54 13.62
CA LEU A 165 -19.00 -12.18 13.14
C LEU A 165 -19.60 -12.09 11.74
N ASP A 166 -20.49 -11.13 11.49
CA ASP A 166 -20.98 -10.85 10.13
C ASP A 166 -19.93 -10.05 9.36
N VAL A 167 -19.06 -10.75 8.66
CA VAL A 167 -17.96 -10.16 7.89
C VAL A 167 -18.43 -9.20 6.79
N ARG A 168 -19.71 -9.27 6.37
CA ARG A 168 -20.28 -8.36 5.35
C ARG A 168 -20.38 -6.91 5.85
N ARG A 169 -20.34 -6.71 7.17
CA ARG A 169 -20.40 -5.39 7.81
C ARG A 169 -19.04 -4.73 7.97
N LEU A 170 -17.95 -5.47 7.79
CA LEU A 170 -16.59 -4.96 7.96
C LEU A 170 -16.18 -4.11 6.77
N ASN A 171 -16.75 -2.92 6.68
CA ASN A 171 -16.48 -1.98 5.60
C ASN A 171 -15.53 -0.88 6.08
N PHE A 172 -14.49 -0.66 5.31
CA PHE A 172 -13.53 0.42 5.53
C PHE A 172 -13.79 1.55 4.54
N THR A 173 -13.99 2.74 5.06
CA THR A 173 -14.14 3.96 4.26
C THR A 173 -12.82 4.70 4.21
N TYR A 174 -12.36 5.03 3.02
CA TYR A 174 -11.17 5.84 2.83
C TYR A 174 -11.38 6.91 1.77
N TYR A 175 -10.50 7.89 1.79
CA TYR A 175 -10.52 9.02 0.87
C TYR A 175 -9.20 9.09 0.13
N TRP A 176 -9.29 9.32 -1.18
CA TRP A 176 -8.10 9.55 -2.00
C TRP A 176 -8.34 10.72 -2.95
N MET A 177 -7.25 11.35 -3.40
CA MET A 177 -7.34 12.50 -4.29
C MET A 177 -7.09 12.06 -5.73
N ASP A 178 -8.06 12.33 -6.61
CA ASP A 178 -7.90 12.09 -8.05
C ASP A 178 -7.02 13.17 -8.68
N PHE A 179 -5.71 12.98 -8.57
CA PHE A 179 -4.73 13.88 -9.16
C PHE A 179 -4.81 13.94 -10.69
N LYS A 180 -5.27 12.86 -11.34
CA LYS A 180 -5.42 12.82 -12.79
C LYS A 180 -6.46 13.83 -13.24
N GLN A 181 -7.67 13.77 -12.68
CA GLN A 181 -8.71 14.76 -12.98
C GLN A 181 -8.33 16.17 -12.52
N ALA A 182 -7.62 16.31 -11.41
CA ALA A 182 -7.13 17.59 -10.92
C ALA A 182 -6.08 18.22 -11.85
N ALA A 183 -5.26 17.41 -12.50
CA ALA A 183 -4.22 17.87 -13.42
C ALA A 183 -4.73 18.11 -14.87
N GLU A 184 -5.87 17.54 -15.23
CA GLU A 184 -6.43 17.68 -16.58
C GLU A 184 -6.74 19.15 -16.93
N LYS A 185 -6.35 19.53 -18.15
CA LYS A 185 -6.78 20.79 -18.74
C LYS A 185 -8.18 20.60 -19.34
N LYS A 186 -9.17 21.27 -18.75
CA LYS A 186 -10.56 21.18 -19.22
C LYS A 186 -10.84 22.25 -20.27
N LYS A 187 -11.60 21.89 -21.31
CA LYS A 187 -12.06 22.86 -22.30
C LYS A 187 -13.20 23.69 -21.70
N VAL A 188 -12.91 24.92 -21.38
CA VAL A 188 -13.91 25.92 -20.94
C VAL A 188 -13.99 27.00 -22.01
N ASN A 189 -15.17 27.22 -22.56
CA ASN A 189 -15.41 28.24 -23.63
C ASN A 189 -14.47 28.05 -24.85
N GLY A 190 -14.17 26.80 -25.24
CA GLY A 190 -13.32 26.50 -26.40
C GLY A 190 -11.82 26.67 -26.18
N LYS A 191 -11.38 27.05 -24.98
CA LYS A 191 -9.97 27.14 -24.58
C LYS A 191 -9.65 26.07 -23.56
N GLU A 192 -8.45 25.48 -23.67
CA GLU A 192 -7.93 24.56 -22.68
C GLU A 192 -7.46 25.37 -21.47
N ASN A 193 -8.16 25.27 -20.35
CA ASN A 193 -7.79 25.87 -19.09
C ASN A 193 -7.79 24.82 -17.98
N ARG A 194 -6.96 25.04 -16.95
CA ARG A 194 -7.10 24.32 -15.68
C ARG A 194 -8.45 24.67 -15.06
N ALA A 195 -9.00 23.76 -14.24
CA ALA A 195 -10.28 23.97 -13.57
C ALA A 195 -10.34 25.28 -12.76
N TYR A 196 -9.22 25.77 -12.23
CA TYR A 196 -9.17 27.07 -11.55
C TYR A 196 -8.88 28.20 -12.52
N ASN A 197 -9.83 29.12 -12.62
CA ASN A 197 -9.68 30.33 -13.43
C ASN A 197 -9.09 31.47 -12.60
N TYR A 198 -7.81 31.76 -12.83
CA TYR A 198 -7.07 32.80 -12.09
C TYR A 198 -7.62 34.22 -12.29
N LYS A 199 -8.42 34.46 -13.35
CA LYS A 199 -9.01 35.77 -13.61
C LYS A 199 -10.29 36.01 -12.81
N THR A 200 -11.10 34.96 -12.66
CA THR A 200 -12.40 35.03 -11.95
C THR A 200 -12.27 34.59 -10.50
N GLY A 201 -11.14 33.91 -10.12
CA GLY A 201 -10.94 33.36 -8.79
C GLY A 201 -11.86 32.18 -8.48
N LYS A 202 -12.43 31.52 -9.49
CA LYS A 202 -13.39 30.43 -9.32
C LYS A 202 -12.95 29.18 -10.06
N TYR A 203 -13.42 28.03 -9.57
CA TYR A 203 -13.32 26.77 -10.28
C TYR A 203 -14.40 26.67 -11.36
N GLU A 204 -14.07 26.08 -12.49
CA GLU A 204 -14.96 25.89 -13.64
C GLU A 204 -14.82 24.44 -14.15
N GLY A 205 -15.92 23.83 -14.57
CA GLY A 205 -15.94 22.47 -15.11
C GLY A 205 -16.58 21.45 -14.18
N THR A 206 -16.49 20.19 -14.55
CA THR A 206 -17.07 19.06 -13.81
C THR A 206 -16.03 17.99 -13.53
N VAL A 207 -16.20 17.28 -12.43
CA VAL A 207 -15.45 16.09 -12.02
C VAL A 207 -16.34 14.86 -12.23
N LEU A 208 -15.76 13.76 -12.73
CA LEU A 208 -16.42 12.46 -12.82
C LEU A 208 -16.30 11.76 -11.46
N ARG A 209 -17.43 11.33 -10.89
CA ARG A 209 -17.50 10.56 -9.66
C ARG A 209 -17.36 9.06 -9.93
N ALA A 210 -17.07 8.27 -8.88
CA ALA A 210 -16.96 6.81 -8.97
C ALA A 210 -18.24 6.13 -9.49
N ASP A 211 -19.40 6.72 -9.23
CA ASP A 211 -20.72 6.28 -9.71
C ASP A 211 -21.04 6.70 -11.17
N GLY A 212 -20.06 7.26 -11.89
CA GLY A 212 -20.25 7.75 -13.26
C GLY A 212 -20.97 9.12 -13.34
N SER A 213 -21.44 9.67 -12.25
CA SER A 213 -22.09 10.99 -12.23
C SER A 213 -21.08 12.14 -12.41
N ARG A 214 -21.54 13.27 -12.92
CA ARG A 214 -20.70 14.48 -13.06
C ARG A 214 -21.13 15.53 -12.04
N GLN A 215 -20.16 15.99 -11.25
CA GLN A 215 -20.38 17.05 -10.27
C GLN A 215 -19.61 18.32 -10.66
N GLU A 216 -20.21 19.49 -10.46
CA GLU A 216 -19.51 20.76 -10.64
C GLU A 216 -18.36 20.91 -9.63
N ILE A 217 -17.24 21.45 -10.11
CA ILE A 217 -16.08 21.72 -9.27
C ILE A 217 -16.32 23.01 -8.50
N LYS A 218 -16.49 22.91 -7.19
CA LYS A 218 -16.65 24.06 -6.29
C LYS A 218 -15.30 24.53 -5.74
N ASP A 219 -14.47 23.58 -5.35
CA ASP A 219 -13.17 23.78 -4.72
C ASP A 219 -12.27 22.55 -4.92
N ARG A 220 -11.14 22.51 -4.22
CA ARG A 220 -10.21 21.37 -4.29
C ARG A 220 -10.79 20.09 -3.72
N SER A 221 -11.71 20.17 -2.77
CA SER A 221 -12.36 18.99 -2.18
C SER A 221 -13.19 18.20 -3.19
N SER A 222 -13.61 18.86 -4.28
CA SER A 222 -14.33 18.21 -5.38
C SER A 222 -13.55 17.08 -6.06
N TYR A 223 -12.22 17.01 -5.90
CA TYR A 223 -11.35 15.94 -6.41
C TYR A 223 -11.12 14.82 -5.41
N ILE A 224 -11.68 14.92 -4.20
CA ILE A 224 -11.60 13.86 -3.21
C ILE A 224 -12.68 12.83 -3.52
N VAL A 225 -12.24 11.61 -3.71
CA VAL A 225 -13.11 10.44 -3.92
C VAL A 225 -13.23 9.69 -2.60
N LYS A 226 -14.47 9.41 -2.19
CA LYS A 226 -14.78 8.53 -1.07
C LYS A 226 -15.02 7.14 -1.63
N GLU A 227 -14.33 6.16 -1.10
CA GLU A 227 -14.56 4.74 -1.39
C GLU A 227 -14.85 3.97 -0.11
N GLU A 228 -15.73 2.98 -0.22
CA GLU A 228 -16.08 2.06 0.84
C GLU A 228 -15.87 0.63 0.33
N ILE A 229 -15.13 -0.17 1.07
CA ILE A 229 -14.79 -1.52 0.69
C ILE A 229 -14.90 -2.47 1.87
N ASN A 230 -15.44 -3.66 1.63
CA ASN A 230 -15.37 -4.73 2.61
C ASN A 230 -13.94 -5.25 2.72
N VAL A 231 -13.42 -5.35 3.96
CA VAL A 231 -12.00 -5.67 4.20
C VAL A 231 -11.75 -7.16 4.40
N TYR A 232 -12.78 -7.97 4.61
CA TYR A 232 -12.60 -9.39 4.88
C TYR A 232 -12.18 -10.14 3.61
N PRO A 233 -11.11 -10.95 3.64
CA PRO A 233 -10.68 -11.73 2.48
C PRO A 233 -11.75 -12.72 2.03
N ASP A 234 -11.83 -13.00 0.74
CA ASP A 234 -12.68 -14.05 0.22
C ASP A 234 -12.06 -15.43 0.53
N THR A 235 -12.53 -16.06 1.60
CA THR A 235 -12.08 -17.40 2.00
C THR A 235 -12.61 -18.50 1.09
N LEU A 236 -13.69 -18.23 0.32
CA LEU A 236 -14.26 -19.18 -0.62
C LEU A 236 -13.43 -19.33 -1.90
N CYS A 237 -12.44 -18.46 -2.11
CA CYS A 237 -11.50 -18.56 -3.25
C CYS A 237 -10.81 -19.94 -3.29
N TRP A 238 -10.56 -20.58 -2.15
CA TRP A 238 -9.98 -21.92 -2.06
C TRP A 238 -10.91 -23.00 -2.64
N VAL A 239 -12.20 -22.89 -2.38
CA VAL A 239 -13.21 -23.82 -2.91
C VAL A 239 -13.47 -23.54 -4.38
N SER A 240 -13.56 -22.27 -4.77
CA SER A 240 -13.75 -21.82 -6.14
C SER A 240 -12.65 -22.32 -7.07
N ASP A 241 -11.39 -22.22 -6.64
CA ASP A 241 -10.23 -22.64 -7.44
C ASP A 241 -10.05 -24.16 -7.51
N TYR A 242 -10.55 -24.91 -6.50
CA TYR A 242 -10.38 -26.36 -6.38
C TYR A 242 -11.65 -27.07 -5.92
N THR A 243 -12.73 -26.91 -6.66
CA THR A 243 -14.06 -27.46 -6.34
C THR A 243 -14.05 -28.97 -6.11
N TYR A 244 -13.20 -29.72 -6.83
CA TYR A 244 -13.13 -31.18 -6.73
C TYR A 244 -12.14 -31.67 -5.65
N SER A 245 -11.36 -30.78 -5.04
CA SER A 245 -10.33 -31.12 -4.06
C SER A 245 -10.76 -30.98 -2.61
N TYR A 246 -12.01 -30.60 -2.36
CA TYR A 246 -12.58 -30.41 -1.02
C TYR A 246 -11.71 -29.51 -0.12
N ASN A 247 -11.35 -28.33 -0.59
CA ASN A 247 -10.53 -27.36 0.13
C ASN A 247 -11.25 -26.66 1.30
N ASP A 248 -12.32 -27.25 1.84
CA ASP A 248 -13.06 -26.71 3.00
C ASP A 248 -12.15 -26.38 4.20
N PRO A 249 -11.15 -27.21 4.58
CA PRO A 249 -10.28 -26.87 5.70
C PRO A 249 -9.51 -25.56 5.46
N MET A 250 -9.08 -25.30 4.23
CA MET A 250 -8.39 -24.04 3.87
C MET A 250 -9.38 -22.86 3.88
N ALA A 251 -10.56 -23.01 3.29
CA ALA A 251 -11.60 -22.00 3.33
C ALA A 251 -12.01 -21.67 4.77
N ALA A 252 -12.09 -22.67 5.64
CA ALA A 252 -12.54 -22.49 7.03
C ALA A 252 -11.47 -21.94 7.96
N MET A 253 -10.16 -22.14 7.69
CA MET A 253 -9.11 -21.95 8.69
C MET A 253 -7.94 -21.06 8.22
N TYR A 254 -7.67 -21.01 6.93
CA TYR A 254 -6.42 -20.39 6.43
C TYR A 254 -6.23 -18.94 6.91
N PHE A 255 -7.26 -18.13 6.90
CA PHE A 255 -7.12 -16.73 7.25
C PHE A 255 -7.03 -16.48 8.76
N TRP A 256 -7.82 -17.16 9.57
CA TRP A 256 -7.94 -16.82 10.99
C TRP A 256 -7.18 -17.73 11.96
N HIS A 257 -6.77 -18.94 11.53
CA HIS A 257 -6.14 -19.90 12.43
C HIS A 257 -4.66 -19.56 12.66
N PRO A 258 -4.17 -19.53 13.91
CA PRO A 258 -2.78 -19.15 14.23
C PRO A 258 -1.69 -19.98 13.53
N ALA A 259 -2.00 -21.21 13.11
CA ALA A 259 -1.05 -22.04 12.35
C ALA A 259 -0.66 -21.41 11.01
N TYR A 260 -1.47 -20.50 10.48
CA TYR A 260 -1.23 -19.83 9.21
C TYR A 260 -0.85 -18.35 9.38
N ASP A 261 -0.45 -17.92 10.60
CA ASP A 261 -0.11 -16.52 10.88
C ASP A 261 0.98 -15.98 9.96
N HIS A 262 1.99 -16.78 9.68
CA HIS A 262 3.14 -16.42 8.87
C HIS A 262 3.04 -16.87 7.40
N TYR A 263 1.86 -17.29 6.98
CA TYR A 263 1.59 -17.57 5.57
C TYR A 263 1.11 -16.29 4.86
N PRO A 264 1.34 -16.15 3.54
CA PRO A 264 0.90 -14.97 2.81
C PRO A 264 -0.61 -14.86 2.82
N VAL A 265 -1.15 -13.65 2.92
CA VAL A 265 -2.58 -13.43 2.78
C VAL A 265 -2.99 -13.66 1.34
N VAL A 266 -4.07 -14.40 1.13
CA VAL A 266 -4.70 -14.65 -0.17
C VAL A 266 -6.21 -14.42 -0.10
N GLY A 267 -6.88 -14.45 -1.25
CA GLY A 267 -8.31 -14.14 -1.28
C GLY A 267 -8.57 -12.64 -1.13
N VAL A 268 -7.59 -11.80 -1.42
CA VAL A 268 -7.69 -10.34 -1.40
C VAL A 268 -7.75 -9.78 -2.81
N SER A 269 -8.71 -8.89 -3.04
CA SER A 269 -8.82 -8.13 -4.29
C SER A 269 -7.77 -7.00 -4.32
N TRP A 270 -7.53 -6.45 -5.50
CA TRP A 270 -6.65 -5.30 -5.67
C TRP A 270 -7.12 -4.09 -4.84
N LYS A 271 -8.44 -3.84 -4.82
CA LYS A 271 -9.01 -2.74 -4.02
C LYS A 271 -8.76 -2.94 -2.52
N GLN A 272 -8.88 -4.17 -2.02
CA GLN A 272 -8.58 -4.51 -0.62
C GLN A 272 -7.09 -4.31 -0.28
N ALA A 273 -6.19 -4.69 -1.18
CA ALA A 273 -4.74 -4.47 -1.01
C ALA A 273 -4.39 -2.97 -0.99
N VAL A 274 -5.04 -2.15 -1.82
CA VAL A 274 -4.92 -0.68 -1.79
C VAL A 274 -5.46 -0.12 -0.47
N ALA A 275 -6.63 -0.57 -0.03
CA ALA A 275 -7.23 -0.15 1.24
C ALA A 275 -6.34 -0.47 2.45
N PHE A 276 -5.73 -1.66 2.48
CA PHE A 276 -4.73 -2.03 3.48
C PHE A 276 -3.54 -1.05 3.50
N SER A 277 -3.01 -0.70 2.33
CA SER A 277 -1.88 0.23 2.21
C SER A 277 -2.23 1.62 2.76
N ILE A 278 -3.44 2.11 2.47
CA ILE A 278 -3.95 3.39 2.98
C ILE A 278 -4.14 3.32 4.50
N TRP A 279 -4.73 2.25 5.03
CA TRP A 279 -4.87 2.03 6.46
C TRP A 279 -3.49 2.03 7.17
N ARG A 280 -2.51 1.30 6.62
CA ARG A 280 -1.14 1.26 7.16
C ARG A 280 -0.51 2.66 7.22
N THR A 281 -0.76 3.49 6.20
CA THR A 281 -0.35 4.89 6.16
C THR A 281 -1.02 5.70 7.27
N GLN A 282 -2.33 5.56 7.44
CA GLN A 282 -3.10 6.25 8.47
C GLN A 282 -2.61 5.87 9.87
N LEU A 283 -2.40 4.58 10.11
CA LEU A 283 -1.88 4.05 11.38
C LEU A 283 -0.51 4.65 11.71
N LYS A 284 0.44 4.59 10.78
CA LYS A 284 1.80 5.14 10.97
C LYS A 284 1.78 6.65 11.16
N ASN A 285 1.08 7.38 10.32
CA ASN A 285 1.04 8.84 10.38
C ASN A 285 0.23 9.33 11.59
N GLY A 286 -0.79 8.59 12.04
CA GLY A 286 -1.49 8.83 13.30
C GLY A 286 -0.54 8.76 14.50
N TYR A 287 0.25 7.70 14.59
CA TYR A 287 1.28 7.56 15.62
C TYR A 287 2.33 8.68 15.55
N LEU A 288 2.84 9.01 14.36
CA LEU A 288 3.86 10.07 14.22
C LEU A 288 3.33 11.44 14.66
N ARG A 289 2.07 11.74 14.37
CA ARG A 289 1.41 12.98 14.85
C ARG A 289 1.29 12.99 16.36
N SER A 290 0.89 11.89 17.01
CA SER A 290 0.76 11.80 18.47
C SER A 290 2.09 12.06 19.19
N VAL A 291 3.22 11.67 18.58
CA VAL A 291 4.57 11.93 19.11
C VAL A 291 5.22 13.20 18.53
N LYS A 292 4.46 14.03 17.81
CA LYS A 292 4.90 15.30 17.18
C LYS A 292 6.10 15.15 16.25
N LYS A 293 6.20 14.01 15.55
CA LYS A 293 7.19 13.74 14.50
C LYS A 293 6.65 14.10 13.10
N VAL A 294 7.56 14.23 12.15
CA VAL A 294 7.22 14.47 10.75
C VAL A 294 6.57 13.21 10.18
N ILE A 295 5.46 13.39 9.45
CA ILE A 295 4.75 12.30 8.77
C ILE A 295 5.61 11.73 7.62
N VAL A 296 5.37 10.46 7.31
CA VAL A 296 6.04 9.76 6.21
C VAL A 296 5.16 9.72 4.97
N ASN A 297 5.75 9.34 3.83
CA ASN A 297 5.02 9.10 2.59
C ASN A 297 4.08 7.91 2.72
N ASP A 298 3.09 7.87 1.82
CA ASP A 298 2.08 6.82 1.83
C ASP A 298 2.67 5.46 1.47
N TYR A 299 2.23 4.44 2.19
CA TYR A 299 2.36 3.05 1.73
C TYR A 299 1.43 2.83 0.55
N ARG A 300 1.88 2.07 -0.42
CA ARG A 300 1.14 1.76 -1.63
C ARG A 300 1.58 0.41 -2.20
N LEU A 301 0.84 -0.11 -3.15
CA LEU A 301 1.33 -1.23 -3.95
C LEU A 301 2.53 -0.79 -4.81
N PRO A 302 3.48 -1.67 -5.11
CA PRO A 302 4.56 -1.39 -6.04
C PRO A 302 4.00 -1.12 -7.44
N SER A 303 4.64 -0.26 -8.21
CA SER A 303 4.44 -0.25 -9.65
C SER A 303 5.03 -1.51 -10.27
N GLU A 304 4.62 -1.84 -11.47
CA GLU A 304 5.17 -2.99 -12.19
C GLU A 304 6.69 -2.88 -12.36
N THR A 305 7.16 -1.68 -12.69
CA THR A 305 8.59 -1.40 -12.87
C THR A 305 9.38 -1.49 -11.56
N GLU A 306 8.84 -0.96 -10.47
CA GLU A 306 9.45 -1.07 -9.15
C GLU A 306 9.52 -2.54 -8.70
N TRP A 307 8.46 -3.30 -8.94
CA TRP A 307 8.41 -4.72 -8.60
C TRP A 307 9.47 -5.51 -9.36
N GLU A 308 9.57 -5.33 -10.70
CA GLU A 308 10.55 -6.04 -11.51
C GLU A 308 11.99 -5.65 -11.13
N TYR A 309 12.23 -4.36 -10.85
CA TYR A 309 13.53 -3.86 -10.39
C TYR A 309 13.95 -4.53 -9.07
N ALA A 310 13.02 -4.57 -8.12
CA ALA A 310 13.23 -5.21 -6.83
C ALA A 310 13.44 -6.73 -6.95
N ALA A 311 12.66 -7.40 -7.80
CA ALA A 311 12.79 -8.83 -8.04
C ALA A 311 14.15 -9.24 -8.62
N ARG A 312 14.68 -8.43 -9.55
CA ARG A 312 16.00 -8.69 -10.13
C ARG A 312 17.16 -8.47 -9.16
N GLY A 313 16.95 -7.74 -8.06
CA GLY A 313 17.96 -7.59 -7.00
C GLY A 313 19.31 -7.02 -7.47
N GLY A 314 19.33 -6.20 -8.55
CA GLY A 314 20.55 -5.66 -9.15
C GLY A 314 21.17 -6.52 -10.25
N LEU A 315 20.60 -7.69 -10.56
CA LEU A 315 21.06 -8.58 -11.61
C LEU A 315 20.43 -8.19 -12.96
N GLU A 316 21.20 -7.63 -13.86
CA GLU A 316 20.71 -7.21 -15.17
C GLU A 316 20.20 -8.40 -15.99
N SER A 317 18.99 -8.27 -16.57
CA SER A 317 18.37 -9.24 -17.48
C SER A 317 18.25 -10.66 -16.92
N SER A 318 18.38 -10.85 -15.60
CA SER A 318 18.21 -12.15 -14.98
C SER A 318 16.77 -12.65 -15.14
N PRO A 319 16.53 -13.89 -15.59
CA PRO A 319 15.20 -14.45 -15.70
C PRO A 319 14.54 -14.67 -14.33
N TYR A 320 15.30 -15.03 -13.30
CA TYR A 320 14.80 -15.28 -11.96
C TYR A 320 15.54 -14.44 -10.91
N PRO A 321 14.94 -14.20 -9.73
CA PRO A 321 15.53 -13.38 -8.66
C PRO A 321 16.91 -13.84 -8.18
N TRP A 322 17.22 -15.14 -8.29
CA TRP A 322 18.50 -15.76 -7.87
C TRP A 322 19.59 -15.73 -8.95
N GLY A 323 19.35 -15.13 -10.12
CA GLY A 323 20.35 -14.93 -11.18
C GLY A 323 20.60 -16.12 -12.10
N GLY A 324 20.13 -17.30 -11.76
CA GLY A 324 20.30 -18.51 -12.58
C GLY A 324 19.11 -18.83 -13.46
N ASN A 325 19.29 -19.75 -14.42
CA ASN A 325 18.20 -20.22 -15.30
C ASN A 325 17.49 -21.46 -14.75
N TYR A 326 17.97 -22.01 -13.63
CA TYR A 326 17.47 -23.24 -13.06
C TYR A 326 16.57 -22.94 -11.86
N THR A 327 15.52 -23.74 -11.70
CA THR A 327 14.60 -23.69 -10.55
C THR A 327 15.02 -24.60 -9.40
N ARG A 328 16.20 -25.22 -9.53
CA ARG A 328 16.82 -26.07 -8.50
C ARG A 328 18.24 -25.61 -8.21
N ASN A 329 18.63 -25.72 -6.95
CA ASN A 329 19.99 -25.47 -6.51
C ASN A 329 20.94 -26.64 -6.86
N TYR A 330 22.21 -26.50 -6.49
CA TYR A 330 23.25 -27.53 -6.78
C TYR A 330 23.00 -28.85 -6.04
N LEU A 331 22.19 -28.87 -4.99
CA LEU A 331 21.76 -30.08 -4.29
C LEU A 331 20.56 -30.77 -4.93
N GLY A 332 19.93 -30.12 -5.93
CA GLY A 332 18.74 -30.59 -6.61
C GLY A 332 17.43 -30.17 -5.95
N CYS A 333 17.47 -29.39 -4.85
CA CYS A 333 16.27 -28.86 -4.16
C CYS A 333 15.65 -27.73 -4.93
N PHE A 334 14.32 -27.60 -4.91
CA PHE A 334 13.61 -26.43 -5.44
C PHE A 334 13.97 -25.19 -4.63
N ILE A 335 14.06 -24.04 -5.32
CA ILE A 335 14.42 -22.75 -4.73
C ILE A 335 13.28 -21.75 -4.76
N ALA A 336 12.08 -22.19 -5.07
CA ALA A 336 10.85 -21.44 -5.02
C ALA A 336 9.65 -22.37 -4.92
N ASN A 337 8.52 -21.87 -4.43
CA ASN A 337 7.26 -22.63 -4.35
C ASN A 337 6.44 -22.42 -5.62
N PHE A 338 6.39 -23.40 -6.50
CA PHE A 338 5.67 -23.35 -7.77
C PHE A 338 5.20 -24.75 -8.19
N LYS A 339 4.45 -24.84 -9.27
CA LYS A 339 3.98 -26.09 -9.85
C LYS A 339 5.03 -26.68 -10.81
N PRO A 340 5.85 -27.65 -10.41
CA PRO A 340 6.77 -28.31 -11.32
C PRO A 340 6.00 -29.15 -12.33
N LEU A 341 6.45 -29.14 -13.59
CA LEU A 341 5.80 -29.90 -14.66
C LEU A 341 5.92 -31.43 -14.49
N ARG A 342 6.95 -31.89 -13.77
CA ARG A 342 7.24 -33.29 -13.51
C ARG A 342 7.87 -33.44 -12.13
N GLY A 343 7.65 -34.60 -11.50
CA GLY A 343 8.25 -34.98 -10.23
C GLY A 343 7.30 -34.86 -9.04
N ASN A 344 7.87 -34.87 -7.85
CA ASN A 344 7.14 -34.71 -6.61
C ASN A 344 6.92 -33.21 -6.34
N TYR A 345 5.66 -32.78 -6.24
CA TYR A 345 5.31 -31.39 -5.99
C TYR A 345 5.68 -30.90 -4.59
N THR A 346 5.85 -31.83 -3.66
CA THR A 346 6.12 -31.54 -2.23
C THR A 346 7.56 -31.78 -1.83
N ASP A 347 8.46 -31.99 -2.79
CA ASP A 347 9.84 -32.42 -2.50
C ASP A 347 10.58 -31.41 -1.63
N ASP A 348 10.47 -30.11 -1.96
CA ASP A 348 11.17 -29.03 -1.28
C ASP A 348 10.25 -27.85 -0.96
N GLY A 349 8.93 -28.04 -1.03
CA GLY A 349 7.96 -26.96 -0.87
C GLY A 349 6.57 -27.46 -0.51
N GLY A 350 5.57 -26.59 -0.70
CA GLY A 350 4.17 -26.89 -0.43
C GLY A 350 3.40 -27.33 -1.67
N ILE A 351 2.31 -28.06 -1.46
CA ILE A 351 1.28 -28.26 -2.49
C ILE A 351 0.54 -26.94 -2.79
N GLN A 352 0.45 -26.06 -1.80
CA GLN A 352 -0.20 -24.77 -1.79
C GLN A 352 0.79 -23.73 -1.26
N THR A 353 0.31 -22.63 -0.71
CA THR A 353 1.18 -21.63 -0.08
C THR A 353 2.07 -22.23 1.00
N VAL A 354 3.24 -21.66 1.18
CA VAL A 354 4.17 -21.95 2.29
C VAL A 354 4.34 -20.69 3.14
N ILE A 355 4.96 -20.87 4.30
CA ILE A 355 5.35 -19.75 5.17
C ILE A 355 6.24 -18.77 4.40
N VAL A 356 6.05 -17.47 4.61
CA VAL A 356 6.88 -16.45 3.98
C VAL A 356 8.36 -16.61 4.41
N ALA A 357 9.29 -16.19 3.58
CA ALA A 357 10.73 -16.37 3.79
C ALA A 357 11.18 -17.85 3.97
N HIS A 358 10.47 -18.77 3.33
CA HIS A 358 10.85 -20.18 3.34
C HIS A 358 12.10 -20.47 2.50
N TYR A 359 12.26 -19.75 1.40
CA TYR A 359 13.40 -19.88 0.48
C TYR A 359 14.40 -18.74 0.69
N GLU A 360 15.59 -18.87 0.10
CA GLU A 360 16.62 -17.85 0.19
C GLU A 360 16.19 -16.55 -0.52
N PRO A 361 16.55 -15.38 0.03
CA PRO A 361 16.22 -14.10 -0.56
C PRO A 361 17.07 -13.80 -1.82
N ASN A 362 16.65 -12.80 -2.58
CA ASN A 362 17.49 -12.26 -3.64
C ASN A 362 18.65 -11.41 -3.07
N GLU A 363 19.54 -10.89 -3.93
CA GLU A 363 20.72 -10.12 -3.53
C GLU A 363 20.41 -8.85 -2.72
N TRP A 364 19.19 -8.36 -2.76
CA TRP A 364 18.73 -7.21 -1.95
C TRP A 364 18.01 -7.62 -0.66
N GLY A 365 17.93 -8.93 -0.38
CA GLY A 365 17.32 -9.45 0.83
C GLY A 365 15.81 -9.64 0.74
N LEU A 366 15.20 -9.52 -0.44
CA LEU A 366 13.76 -9.71 -0.63
C LEU A 366 13.43 -11.18 -0.83
N TYR A 367 12.48 -11.70 -0.04
CA TYR A 367 12.00 -13.07 -0.11
C TYR A 367 10.81 -13.22 -1.05
N ASP A 368 10.63 -14.42 -1.55
CA ASP A 368 9.45 -14.89 -2.29
C ASP A 368 9.09 -14.02 -3.52
N MET A 369 10.12 -13.36 -4.14
CA MET A 369 9.95 -12.60 -5.37
C MET A 369 9.66 -13.49 -6.60
N ALA A 370 9.66 -14.81 -6.43
CA ALA A 370 9.28 -15.80 -7.44
C ALA A 370 8.60 -16.98 -6.76
N GLY A 371 7.38 -17.29 -7.15
CA GLY A 371 6.57 -18.36 -6.57
C GLY A 371 5.84 -17.92 -5.30
N ASN A 372 5.39 -18.87 -4.51
CA ASN A 372 4.52 -18.75 -3.35
C ASN A 372 3.19 -18.10 -3.71
N VAL A 373 3.02 -16.78 -3.63
CA VAL A 373 1.84 -16.12 -4.20
C VAL A 373 2.25 -15.07 -5.24
N ALA A 374 1.46 -14.93 -6.28
CA ALA A 374 1.61 -13.85 -7.23
C ALA A 374 1.16 -12.53 -6.59
N GLU A 375 1.75 -11.42 -6.99
CA GLU A 375 1.59 -10.16 -6.27
C GLU A 375 0.90 -9.09 -7.08
N TRP A 376 -0.09 -8.44 -6.46
CA TRP A 376 -0.73 -7.27 -7.02
C TRP A 376 0.25 -6.11 -7.17
N THR A 377 0.20 -5.46 -8.33
CA THR A 377 0.88 -4.17 -8.55
C THR A 377 -0.13 -3.05 -8.75
N GLN A 378 0.31 -1.80 -8.63
CA GLN A 378 -0.53 -0.63 -8.84
C GLN A 378 -0.86 -0.41 -10.33
N THR A 379 -0.07 -0.99 -11.24
CA THR A 379 -0.12 -0.76 -12.69
C THR A 379 -1.33 -1.43 -13.32
N ALA A 380 -2.04 -0.70 -14.18
CA ALA A 380 -3.09 -1.26 -15.01
C ALA A 380 -2.49 -2.08 -16.17
N PHE A 381 -3.04 -3.26 -16.42
CA PHE A 381 -2.52 -4.13 -17.48
C PHE A 381 -2.96 -3.66 -18.86
N ASP A 382 -1.98 -3.41 -19.70
CA ASP A 382 -2.14 -3.20 -21.15
C ASP A 382 -1.01 -3.95 -21.86
N GLU A 383 -1.34 -4.72 -22.86
CA GLU A 383 -0.37 -5.51 -23.63
C GLU A 383 0.66 -4.60 -24.34
N SER A 384 0.21 -3.42 -24.77
CA SER A 384 1.03 -2.44 -25.49
C SER A 384 1.70 -1.40 -24.59
N ALA A 385 1.60 -1.53 -23.27
CA ALA A 385 2.09 -0.52 -22.30
C ALA A 385 3.54 -0.09 -22.58
N TYR A 386 4.41 -1.02 -22.90
CA TYR A 386 5.82 -0.73 -23.17
C TYR A 386 6.07 0.08 -24.43
N SER A 387 5.08 0.17 -25.33
CA SER A 387 5.20 0.97 -26.56
C SER A 387 4.87 2.44 -26.35
N PHE A 388 4.04 2.80 -25.35
CA PHE A 388 3.61 4.19 -25.14
C PHE A 388 4.09 4.81 -23.82
N THR A 389 4.53 4.01 -22.86
CA THR A 389 5.13 4.52 -21.62
C THR A 389 6.61 4.87 -21.86
N GLY A 390 7.17 5.80 -21.08
CA GLY A 390 8.54 6.28 -21.23
C GLY A 390 9.25 6.39 -19.88
N ASP A 391 10.51 6.84 -19.89
CA ASP A 391 11.34 6.91 -18.67
C ASP A 391 10.76 7.82 -17.58
N VAL A 392 10.13 8.93 -17.95
CA VAL A 392 9.48 9.86 -16.98
C VAL A 392 8.16 9.31 -16.45
N ASN A 393 7.49 8.46 -17.22
CA ASN A 393 6.18 7.88 -16.92
C ASN A 393 6.21 6.40 -17.26
N THR A 394 6.86 5.63 -16.39
CA THR A 394 7.26 4.25 -16.65
C THR A 394 6.09 3.28 -16.71
N ASP A 395 5.04 3.57 -15.97
CA ASP A 395 3.93 2.65 -15.74
C ASP A 395 2.59 3.25 -16.15
N ASN A 396 1.67 2.38 -16.55
CA ASN A 396 0.31 2.76 -16.89
C ASN A 396 -0.57 2.74 -15.63
N TYR A 397 -0.88 3.92 -15.08
CA TYR A 397 -1.79 4.05 -13.95
C TYR A 397 -3.20 4.36 -14.40
N TYR A 398 -4.10 3.46 -14.11
CA TYR A 398 -5.52 3.65 -14.35
C TYR A 398 -6.35 3.04 -13.21
N SER A 399 -7.15 3.85 -12.54
CA SER A 399 -8.14 3.39 -11.57
C SER A 399 -9.48 3.26 -12.29
N ALA A 400 -9.87 2.02 -12.58
CA ALA A 400 -11.10 1.76 -13.29
C ALA A 400 -12.30 1.99 -12.37
N LEU A 401 -13.32 2.67 -12.90
CA LEU A 401 -14.61 2.84 -12.27
C LEU A 401 -15.46 1.56 -12.40
N ASP A 402 -16.51 1.46 -11.60
CA ASP A 402 -17.38 0.27 -11.62
C ASP A 402 -18.11 0.12 -12.97
N ASP A 403 -18.42 1.22 -13.65
CA ASP A 403 -19.05 1.24 -14.96
C ASP A 403 -18.09 1.06 -16.14
N ASP A 404 -16.77 1.06 -15.89
CA ASP A 404 -15.79 0.89 -16.94
C ASP A 404 -15.84 -0.52 -17.55
N PRO A 405 -15.48 -0.65 -18.84
CA PRO A 405 -15.36 -1.96 -19.48
C PRO A 405 -14.42 -2.88 -18.70
N ILE A 406 -14.75 -4.17 -18.64
CA ILE A 406 -14.00 -5.16 -17.86
C ILE A 406 -12.50 -5.20 -18.23
N VAL A 407 -12.15 -4.90 -19.46
CA VAL A 407 -10.77 -4.83 -19.93
C VAL A 407 -9.96 -3.75 -19.18
N MET A 408 -10.61 -2.64 -18.82
CA MET A 408 -9.97 -1.54 -18.09
C MET A 408 -9.73 -1.86 -16.61
N LYS A 409 -10.40 -2.90 -16.09
CA LYS A 409 -10.28 -3.34 -14.69
C LYS A 409 -9.12 -4.31 -14.47
N ARG A 410 -8.33 -4.62 -15.51
CA ARG A 410 -7.17 -5.50 -15.41
C ARG A 410 -6.03 -4.80 -14.68
N LYS A 411 -5.44 -5.48 -13.70
CA LYS A 411 -4.25 -5.03 -12.97
C LYS A 411 -3.12 -6.02 -13.18
N VAL A 412 -1.90 -5.51 -13.27
CA VAL A 412 -0.72 -6.36 -13.43
C VAL A 412 -0.47 -7.16 -12.18
N VAL A 413 -0.22 -8.45 -12.35
CA VAL A 413 0.18 -9.40 -11.32
C VAL A 413 1.54 -9.98 -11.71
N ARG A 414 2.44 -10.10 -10.75
CA ARG A 414 3.84 -10.49 -10.98
C ARG A 414 4.26 -11.62 -10.05
N GLY A 415 5.41 -12.26 -10.33
CA GLY A 415 6.07 -13.25 -9.49
C GLY A 415 5.66 -14.69 -9.72
N GLY A 416 4.46 -14.92 -10.27
CA GLY A 416 3.89 -16.28 -10.35
C GLY A 416 3.58 -16.84 -8.97
N SER A 417 2.98 -18.02 -8.90
CA SER A 417 2.46 -18.58 -7.65
C SER A 417 2.71 -20.08 -7.54
N TRP A 418 2.41 -20.65 -6.37
CA TRP A 418 2.40 -22.09 -6.13
C TRP A 418 1.58 -22.91 -7.15
N LYS A 419 0.63 -22.26 -7.82
CA LYS A 419 -0.24 -22.85 -8.85
C LYS A 419 0.37 -22.78 -10.25
N ASP A 420 1.32 -21.88 -10.45
CA ASP A 420 1.87 -21.54 -11.75
C ASP A 420 3.13 -22.36 -12.07
N ILE A 421 3.41 -22.51 -13.36
CA ILE A 421 4.65 -23.15 -13.84
C ILE A 421 5.81 -22.15 -13.80
N ALA A 422 7.04 -22.66 -13.88
CA ALA A 422 8.28 -21.88 -13.82
C ALA A 422 8.33 -20.65 -14.76
N TYR A 423 7.64 -20.69 -15.90
CA TYR A 423 7.56 -19.57 -16.82
C TYR A 423 7.00 -18.29 -16.18
N TYR A 424 5.93 -18.41 -15.38
CA TYR A 424 5.28 -17.25 -14.74
C TYR A 424 6.07 -16.68 -13.55
N MET A 425 7.07 -17.43 -13.04
CA MET A 425 7.98 -16.94 -11.99
C MET A 425 9.12 -16.07 -12.51
N GLN A 426 9.28 -15.96 -13.83
CA GLN A 426 10.32 -15.09 -14.41
C GLN A 426 10.05 -13.63 -14.06
N CYS A 427 11.12 -12.88 -13.72
CA CYS A 427 11.01 -11.47 -13.34
C CYS A 427 10.31 -10.61 -14.41
N SER A 428 10.47 -10.97 -15.71
CA SER A 428 9.84 -10.28 -16.83
C SER A 428 8.40 -10.71 -17.12
N SER A 429 7.95 -11.87 -16.60
CA SER A 429 6.62 -12.39 -16.89
C SER A 429 5.51 -11.50 -16.36
N ARG A 430 4.61 -11.11 -17.25
CA ARG A 430 3.46 -10.26 -16.97
C ARG A 430 2.19 -11.08 -17.04
N THR A 431 1.43 -11.07 -15.97
CA THR A 431 0.07 -11.61 -15.91
C THR A 431 -0.90 -10.53 -15.46
N TYR A 432 -2.17 -10.81 -15.52
CA TYR A 432 -3.18 -9.89 -15.00
C TYR A 432 -4.32 -10.65 -14.34
N GLU A 433 -4.98 -9.95 -13.43
CA GLU A 433 -6.27 -10.33 -12.91
C GLU A 433 -7.15 -9.06 -12.77
N TYR A 434 -8.45 -9.25 -12.63
CA TYR A 434 -9.38 -8.13 -12.48
C TYR A 434 -9.35 -7.56 -11.07
N GLN A 435 -9.40 -6.24 -10.95
CA GLN A 435 -9.24 -5.50 -9.68
C GLN A 435 -10.23 -5.93 -8.58
N ASP A 436 -11.38 -6.49 -8.95
CA ASP A 436 -12.44 -6.91 -8.03
C ASP A 436 -12.41 -8.44 -7.76
N SER A 437 -11.45 -9.16 -8.37
CA SER A 437 -11.29 -10.61 -8.20
C SER A 437 -10.36 -10.93 -7.05
N ALA A 438 -10.73 -11.93 -6.26
CA ALA A 438 -9.92 -12.51 -5.20
C ALA A 438 -9.56 -13.97 -5.57
N LYS A 439 -8.30 -14.35 -5.40
CA LYS A 439 -7.78 -15.67 -5.78
C LYS A 439 -6.96 -16.28 -4.65
N SER A 440 -6.93 -17.62 -4.58
CA SER A 440 -6.16 -18.39 -3.58
C SER A 440 -4.66 -18.38 -3.83
N TYR A 441 -4.21 -17.74 -4.89
CA TYR A 441 -2.81 -17.71 -5.32
C TYR A 441 -2.30 -16.29 -5.60
N ILE A 442 -3.07 -15.26 -5.22
CA ILE A 442 -2.67 -13.85 -5.35
C ILE A 442 -2.68 -13.19 -3.98
N GLY A 443 -1.55 -12.62 -3.62
CA GLY A 443 -1.33 -11.79 -2.45
C GLY A 443 -0.76 -10.43 -2.86
N PHE A 444 -0.03 -9.76 -1.96
CA PHE A 444 0.61 -8.49 -2.25
C PHE A 444 1.70 -8.15 -1.23
N ARG A 445 2.54 -7.20 -1.57
CA ARG A 445 3.45 -6.49 -0.66
C ARG A 445 3.35 -4.99 -0.86
N CYS A 446 3.72 -4.20 0.15
CA CYS A 446 3.67 -2.75 0.06
C CYS A 446 5.06 -2.16 -0.23
N VAL A 447 5.03 -0.97 -0.79
CA VAL A 447 6.20 -0.10 -0.94
C VAL A 447 5.92 1.27 -0.34
N GLN A 448 7.00 2.00 -0.02
CA GLN A 448 6.95 3.38 0.39
C GLN A 448 8.04 4.16 -0.34
N THR A 449 7.68 5.24 -1.00
CA THR A 449 8.66 6.07 -1.71
C THR A 449 9.64 6.69 -0.72
N TYR A 450 10.93 6.55 -0.98
CA TYR A 450 11.98 7.17 -0.17
C TYR A 450 11.96 8.69 -0.36
N LEU A 451 12.01 9.43 0.75
CA LEU A 451 12.09 10.89 0.74
C LEU A 451 13.53 11.34 0.98
N GLY A 452 14.02 12.22 0.13
CA GLY A 452 15.37 12.74 0.20
C GLY A 452 16.33 12.08 -0.80
N ARG A 453 17.63 12.26 -0.59
CA ARG A 453 18.65 11.63 -1.41
C ARG A 453 18.88 10.20 -0.97
N ALA A 454 19.01 9.30 -1.92
CA ALA A 454 19.41 7.93 -1.65
C ALA A 454 20.76 7.88 -0.95
N TYR A 455 20.86 7.12 0.12
CA TYR A 455 22.12 6.94 0.87
C TYR A 455 23.20 6.41 -0.10
N GLY A 456 24.34 7.12 -0.18
CA GLY A 456 25.50 6.66 -0.97
C GLY A 456 25.54 7.13 -2.42
N SER A 457 24.55 7.87 -2.93
CA SER A 457 24.58 8.35 -4.33
C SER A 457 25.63 9.45 -4.58
N ASP A 458 26.13 10.12 -3.56
CA ASP A 458 27.02 11.28 -3.71
C ASP A 458 28.46 11.08 -3.23
N GLY A 459 28.83 9.93 -2.68
CA GLY A 459 30.19 9.70 -2.16
C GLY A 459 30.66 10.67 -1.08
N VAL A 460 29.80 11.55 -0.62
CA VAL A 460 30.07 12.60 0.36
C VAL A 460 29.27 12.31 1.62
N GLN A 461 29.88 11.60 2.53
CA GLN A 461 29.63 11.84 3.95
C GLN A 461 30.22 13.22 4.26
N GLY A 462 29.51 14.25 3.94
CA GLY A 462 29.99 15.58 4.15
C GLY A 462 28.83 16.53 4.21
N GLU A 463 28.82 17.30 5.25
CA GLU A 463 28.01 18.46 5.47
C GLU A 463 27.45 19.00 4.15
N SER A 464 26.18 18.85 3.89
CA SER A 464 25.55 19.50 2.77
C SER A 464 25.68 20.99 3.01
N GLN A 465 26.65 21.61 2.39
CA GLN A 465 26.57 23.04 2.18
C GLN A 465 25.40 23.27 1.23
N VAL A 466 24.24 23.46 1.82
CA VAL A 466 23.09 23.99 1.11
C VAL A 466 23.37 25.47 0.94
N TYR A 467 23.48 25.91 -0.31
CA TYR A 467 23.58 27.30 -0.69
C TYR A 467 22.41 28.12 -0.22
#